data_6eec47201836a1e58c2d7a64dc30838a
#
_entry.id   6eec47201836a1e58c2d7a64dc30838a
#
_cell.length_a   1.000
_cell.length_b   1.000
_cell.length_c   1.000
_cell.angle_alpha   90.00
_cell.angle_beta   90.00
_cell.angle_gamma   90.00
#
_symmetry.space_group_name_H-M   'P 1'
#
loop_
_entity.id
_entity.type
_entity.pdbx_description
1 polymer ?
#
loop_
_entity_poly.entity_id
_entity_poly.type
_entity_poly.pdbx_seq_one_letter_code
_entity_poly.pdbx_strand_id
1 'polypeptide(L)'
;MKKIIIALLLLGSIFANTFAQEYDVVEAGEMVDFNNNEVYLSVGMPSFLGLFSGMFVAIFEGIAEAGNKSNGNSGESKNNDAAFSVAGGYNYYFTENIGLGAIATYEKFSSLNLMSFQAKVTAQYGWEHFKIYHAASAGIMFIPGGDKPNFIFDVTYLGLKLDFEDWNIFIDASIPTTGIIKAGASFKF
;
A
#
# COMPACT_ATOMS: atom_id res chain seq x y z
N MET A 1 3.58 24.68 1.64
CA MET A 1 2.17 24.40 1.96
C MET A 1 1.22 24.71 0.81
N LYS A 2 1.20 25.90 0.18
CA LYS A 2 0.27 26.22 -0.95
C LYS A 2 0.38 25.26 -2.16
N LYS A 3 1.58 24.78 -2.52
CA LYS A 3 1.80 23.85 -3.64
C LYS A 3 1.24 22.46 -3.39
N ILE A 4 1.21 21.99 -2.13
CA ILE A 4 0.65 20.70 -1.74
C ILE A 4 -0.88 20.73 -1.80
N ILE A 5 -1.47 21.85 -1.38
CA ILE A 5 -2.94 22.06 -1.45
C ILE A 5 -3.39 22.09 -2.92
N ILE A 6 -2.65 22.73 -3.81
CA ILE A 6 -2.95 22.78 -5.25
C ILE A 6 -2.83 21.38 -5.87
N ALA A 7 -1.82 20.58 -5.50
CA ALA A 7 -1.67 19.20 -5.96
C ALA A 7 -2.83 18.31 -5.48
N LEU A 8 -3.27 18.46 -4.22
CA LEU A 8 -4.41 17.74 -3.68
C LEU A 8 -5.74 18.16 -4.35
N LEU A 9 -5.91 19.44 -4.66
CA LEU A 9 -7.08 19.93 -5.39
C LEU A 9 -7.09 19.47 -6.85
N LEU A 10 -5.94 19.39 -7.51
CA LEU A 10 -5.82 18.83 -8.87
C LEU A 10 -6.10 17.32 -8.88
N LEU A 11 -5.58 16.56 -7.92
CA LEU A 11 -5.95 15.16 -7.74
C LEU A 11 -7.45 15.01 -7.49
N GLY A 12 -8.02 15.79 -6.59
CA GLY A 12 -9.47 15.79 -6.32
C GLY A 12 -10.32 16.13 -7.53
N SER A 13 -9.88 17.06 -8.40
CA SER A 13 -10.60 17.41 -9.61
C SER A 13 -10.52 16.32 -10.70
N ILE A 14 -9.42 15.58 -10.78
CA ILE A 14 -9.29 14.42 -11.68
C ILE A 14 -10.26 13.33 -11.19
N PHE A 15 -10.31 13.05 -9.91
CA PHE A 15 -11.29 12.11 -9.34
C PHE A 15 -12.74 12.56 -9.58
N ALA A 16 -13.06 13.83 -9.34
CA ALA A 16 -14.42 14.36 -9.53
C ALA A 16 -14.89 14.25 -11.00
N ASN A 17 -14.01 14.50 -11.97
CA ASN A 17 -14.36 14.37 -13.39
C ASN A 17 -14.53 12.90 -13.82
N THR A 18 -13.79 11.96 -13.23
CA THR A 18 -13.95 10.53 -13.50
C THR A 18 -15.31 10.02 -12.99
N PHE A 19 -15.78 10.54 -11.85
CA PHE A 19 -17.10 10.21 -11.29
C PHE A 19 -18.28 10.90 -12.01
N ALA A 20 -18.05 12.02 -12.71
CA ALA A 20 -19.12 12.76 -13.36
C ALA A 20 -19.54 12.17 -14.72
N GLN A 21 -18.80 11.24 -15.28
CA GLN A 21 -19.06 10.71 -16.64
C GLN A 21 -19.92 9.44 -16.67
N GLU A 22 -20.29 8.84 -15.53
CA GLU A 22 -20.98 7.54 -15.51
C GLU A 22 -22.23 7.54 -14.62
N TYR A 23 -23.07 8.57 -14.76
CA TYR A 23 -24.48 8.45 -14.41
C TYR A 23 -25.32 8.25 -15.69
N ASP A 24 -25.12 7.15 -16.37
CA ASP A 24 -26.22 6.59 -17.13
C ASP A 24 -27.27 6.10 -16.11
N VAL A 25 -28.45 6.69 -16.22
CA VAL A 25 -29.62 6.33 -15.42
C VAL A 25 -29.92 4.87 -15.74
N VAL A 26 -29.40 3.96 -14.90
CA VAL A 26 -29.83 2.57 -14.89
C VAL A 26 -31.30 2.60 -14.49
N GLU A 27 -32.18 2.21 -15.40
CA GLU A 27 -33.60 2.03 -15.11
C GLU A 27 -33.74 1.20 -13.82
N ALA A 28 -34.52 1.74 -12.89
CA ALA A 28 -34.79 1.11 -11.60
C ALA A 28 -35.42 -0.27 -11.83
N GLY A 29 -34.65 -1.35 -11.76
CA GLY A 29 -35.17 -2.69 -11.95
C GLY A 29 -34.21 -3.85 -11.76
N GLU A 30 -32.93 -3.72 -12.01
CA GLU A 30 -31.98 -4.81 -11.78
C GLU A 30 -30.99 -4.40 -10.68
N MET A 31 -31.20 -4.95 -9.48
CA MET A 31 -30.13 -4.99 -8.50
C MET A 31 -29.07 -5.95 -9.05
N VAL A 32 -28.02 -5.42 -9.63
CA VAL A 32 -26.84 -6.21 -9.93
C VAL A 32 -26.27 -6.66 -8.60
N ASP A 33 -26.37 -7.95 -8.34
CA ASP A 33 -25.84 -8.58 -7.12
C ASP A 33 -24.32 -8.64 -7.27
N PHE A 34 -23.63 -7.60 -6.82
CA PHE A 34 -22.15 -7.59 -6.84
C PHE A 34 -21.64 -7.95 -5.44
N ASN A 35 -20.59 -8.74 -5.40
CA ASN A 35 -19.93 -9.11 -4.15
C ASN A 35 -19.26 -7.89 -3.51
N ASN A 36 -19.87 -7.38 -2.45
CA ASN A 36 -19.48 -6.14 -1.78
C ASN A 36 -18.21 -6.29 -0.93
N ASN A 37 -17.87 -7.51 -0.56
CA ASN A 37 -16.81 -7.81 0.38
C ASN A 37 -15.60 -8.38 -0.37
N GLU A 38 -14.42 -7.90 -0.03
CA GLU A 38 -13.16 -8.37 -0.60
C GLU A 38 -12.11 -8.49 0.50
N VAL A 39 -11.54 -9.68 0.68
CA VAL A 39 -10.32 -9.89 1.47
C VAL A 39 -9.15 -10.07 0.52
N TYR A 40 -7.99 -9.55 0.90
CA TYR A 40 -6.81 -9.64 0.04
C TYR A 40 -5.53 -9.89 0.81
N LEU A 41 -4.58 -10.51 0.12
CA LEU A 41 -3.20 -10.69 0.58
C LEU A 41 -2.25 -10.29 -0.54
N SER A 42 -1.18 -9.60 -0.20
CA SER A 42 -0.14 -9.19 -1.16
C SER A 42 1.25 -9.30 -0.57
N VAL A 43 2.21 -9.47 -1.45
CA VAL A 43 3.64 -9.45 -1.16
C VAL A 43 4.33 -8.49 -2.12
N GLY A 44 5.42 -7.90 -1.69
CA GLY A 44 6.11 -6.95 -2.55
C GLY A 44 7.42 -6.44 -1.99
N MET A 45 7.90 -5.40 -2.63
CA MET A 45 9.07 -4.65 -2.19
C MET A 45 8.70 -3.82 -0.95
N PRO A 46 9.64 -3.58 -0.04
CA PRO A 46 9.42 -2.66 1.08
C PRO A 46 8.96 -1.28 0.61
N SER A 47 8.32 -0.55 1.48
CA SER A 47 7.92 0.83 1.25
C SER A 47 9.12 1.74 1.04
N PHE A 48 8.87 2.90 0.44
CA PHE A 48 9.88 3.95 0.32
C PHE A 48 10.42 4.36 1.69
N LEU A 49 9.53 4.43 2.69
CA LEU A 49 9.92 4.75 4.06
C LEU A 49 10.80 3.65 4.67
N GLY A 50 10.46 2.37 4.45
CA GLY A 50 11.25 1.23 4.88
C GLY A 50 12.63 1.20 4.24
N LEU A 51 12.72 1.42 2.93
CA LEU A 51 14.00 1.51 2.21
C LEU A 51 14.87 2.66 2.70
N PHE A 52 14.29 3.84 2.88
CA PHE A 52 15.01 5.01 3.36
C PHE A 52 15.52 4.81 4.79
N SER A 53 14.65 4.33 5.69
CA SER A 53 15.03 4.04 7.08
C SER A 53 16.11 2.96 7.15
N GLY A 54 15.99 1.90 6.37
CA GLY A 54 16.97 0.82 6.31
C GLY A 54 18.33 1.29 5.74
N MET A 55 18.31 2.18 4.75
CA MET A 55 19.53 2.77 4.21
C MET A 55 20.25 3.64 5.26
N PHE A 56 19.52 4.42 6.06
CA PHE A 56 20.09 5.17 7.16
C PHE A 56 20.70 4.24 8.22
N VAL A 57 19.97 3.18 8.64
CA VAL A 57 20.49 2.20 9.59
C VAL A 57 21.79 1.57 9.07
N ALA A 58 21.82 1.12 7.82
CA ALA A 58 23.00 0.52 7.20
C ALA A 58 24.21 1.50 7.14
N ILE A 59 23.96 2.79 6.88
CA ILE A 59 25.00 3.81 6.89
C ILE A 59 25.56 4.00 8.32
N PHE A 60 24.68 4.09 9.32
CA PHE A 60 25.12 4.27 10.72
C PHE A 60 25.84 3.03 11.24
N GLU A 61 25.39 1.83 10.93
CA GLU A 61 26.09 0.59 11.27
C GLU A 61 27.46 0.53 10.57
N GLY A 62 27.54 0.87 9.28
CA GLY A 62 28.79 0.94 8.55
C GLY A 62 29.79 1.96 9.11
N ILE A 63 29.32 3.10 9.60
CA ILE A 63 30.18 4.11 10.26
C ILE A 63 30.66 3.59 11.63
N ALA A 64 29.77 2.95 12.40
CA ALA A 64 30.11 2.36 13.69
C ALA A 64 31.14 1.23 13.54
N GLU A 65 30.98 0.35 12.54
CA GLU A 65 31.96 -0.69 12.21
C GLU A 65 33.31 -0.11 11.73
N ALA A 66 33.30 0.94 10.92
CA ALA A 66 34.53 1.62 10.48
C ALA A 66 35.29 2.23 11.65
N GLY A 67 34.56 2.75 12.65
CA GLY A 67 35.17 3.26 13.90
C GLY A 67 35.75 2.13 14.78
N ASN A 68 35.20 0.93 14.72
CA ASN A 68 35.67 -0.22 15.51
C ASN A 68 36.75 -1.08 14.83
N LYS A 69 36.94 -0.94 13.51
CA LYS A 69 37.98 -1.66 12.72
C LYS A 69 39.43 -1.25 13.03
N SER A 70 39.63 -0.34 13.97
CA SER A 70 40.99 -0.06 14.54
C SER A 70 41.55 -1.25 15.37
N ASN A 71 40.73 -2.26 15.71
CA ASN A 71 41.14 -3.48 16.41
C ASN A 71 40.78 -4.71 15.57
N GLY A 72 41.65 -5.06 14.66
CA GLY A 72 41.91 -6.24 13.89
C GLY A 72 41.04 -7.51 14.10
N ASN A 73 39.75 -7.50 13.75
CA ASN A 73 39.00 -8.70 13.48
C ASN A 73 38.03 -8.46 12.31
N SER A 74 38.39 -8.96 11.14
CA SER A 74 37.55 -9.00 9.96
C SER A 74 36.49 -10.08 10.12
N GLY A 75 35.40 -9.75 10.79
CA GLY A 75 34.18 -10.55 10.77
C GLY A 75 33.43 -10.35 9.45
N GLU A 76 33.26 -11.40 8.69
CA GLU A 76 32.41 -11.43 7.49
C GLU A 76 30.97 -11.06 7.87
N SER A 77 30.56 -9.83 7.57
CA SER A 77 29.14 -9.44 7.62
C SER A 77 28.46 -10.01 6.37
N LYS A 78 28.01 -11.27 6.43
CA LYS A 78 27.09 -11.86 5.49
C LYS A 78 25.66 -11.72 6.01
N ASN A 79 25.11 -10.53 6.02
CA ASN A 79 23.69 -10.35 6.20
C ASN A 79 23.07 -9.93 4.86
N ASN A 80 22.83 -10.92 3.98
CA ASN A 80 21.84 -10.82 2.91
C ASN A 80 20.44 -10.94 3.53
N ASP A 81 20.07 -10.01 4.39
CA ASP A 81 18.72 -9.96 4.93
C ASP A 81 17.78 -9.53 3.80
N ALA A 82 16.91 -10.45 3.40
CA ALA A 82 15.91 -10.18 2.38
C ALA A 82 15.00 -9.02 2.83
N ALA A 83 14.85 -8.03 1.95
CA ALA A 83 13.92 -6.95 2.15
C ALA A 83 12.58 -7.32 1.47
N PHE A 84 11.48 -7.33 2.22
CA PHE A 84 10.16 -7.66 1.69
C PHE A 84 9.06 -6.95 2.47
N SER A 85 7.89 -6.83 1.84
CA SER A 85 6.65 -6.36 2.43
C SER A 85 5.56 -7.41 2.23
N VAL A 86 4.74 -7.61 3.26
CA VAL A 86 3.52 -8.41 3.20
C VAL A 86 2.38 -7.54 3.69
N ALA A 87 1.27 -7.51 2.95
CA ALA A 87 0.09 -6.78 3.37
C ALA A 87 -1.15 -7.65 3.21
N GLY A 88 -2.05 -7.54 4.16
CA GLY A 88 -3.38 -8.15 4.11
C GLY A 88 -4.43 -7.13 4.47
N GLY A 89 -5.62 -7.27 3.93
CA GLY A 89 -6.67 -6.31 4.21
C GLY A 89 -8.05 -6.75 3.77
N TYR A 90 -8.98 -5.85 4.01
CA TYR A 90 -10.37 -6.01 3.69
C TYR A 90 -10.90 -4.73 3.08
N ASN A 91 -11.74 -4.85 2.05
CA ASN A 91 -12.51 -3.77 1.46
C ASN A 91 -14.01 -4.13 1.48
N TYR A 92 -14.83 -3.14 1.77
CA TYR A 92 -16.27 -3.18 1.55
C TYR A 92 -16.60 -2.17 0.47
N TYR A 93 -17.21 -2.60 -0.62
CA TYR A 93 -17.60 -1.75 -1.74
C TYR A 93 -19.04 -1.29 -1.60
N PHE A 94 -19.27 0.01 -1.51
CA PHE A 94 -20.61 0.63 -1.50
C PHE A 94 -21.23 0.65 -2.89
N THR A 95 -20.38 0.76 -3.89
CA THR A 95 -20.70 0.68 -5.30
C THR A 95 -19.63 -0.17 -5.97
N GLU A 96 -19.85 -0.59 -7.21
CA GLU A 96 -18.81 -1.29 -7.97
C GLU A 96 -17.47 -0.55 -8.05
N ASN A 97 -17.51 0.77 -7.88
CA ASN A 97 -16.36 1.66 -8.08
C ASN A 97 -15.72 2.18 -6.79
N ILE A 98 -16.44 2.19 -5.67
CA ILE A 98 -15.94 2.83 -4.43
C ILE A 98 -16.03 1.86 -3.26
N GLY A 99 -14.91 1.68 -2.57
CA GLY A 99 -14.82 0.86 -1.38
C GLY A 99 -14.13 1.56 -0.22
N LEU A 100 -14.49 1.14 0.98
CA LEU A 100 -13.83 1.49 2.23
C LEU A 100 -13.29 0.22 2.86
N GLY A 101 -12.10 0.29 3.44
CA GLY A 101 -11.47 -0.90 4.00
C GLY A 101 -10.40 -0.60 5.02
N ALA A 102 -9.66 -1.65 5.33
CA ALA A 102 -8.49 -1.59 6.21
C ALA A 102 -7.36 -2.43 5.63
N ILE A 103 -6.13 -2.02 5.91
CA ILE A 103 -4.91 -2.73 5.52
C ILE A 103 -3.99 -2.85 6.73
N ALA A 104 -3.44 -4.03 6.92
CA ALA A 104 -2.33 -4.31 7.82
C ALA A 104 -1.10 -4.66 6.99
N THR A 105 0.04 -4.06 7.30
CA THR A 105 1.29 -4.29 6.57
C THR A 105 2.39 -4.71 7.53
N TYR A 106 3.18 -5.67 7.14
CA TYR A 106 4.44 -6.02 7.78
C TYR A 106 5.57 -5.87 6.76
N GLU A 107 6.60 -5.13 7.13
CA GLU A 107 7.79 -4.94 6.31
C GLU A 107 9.04 -5.34 7.08
N LYS A 108 9.92 -6.04 6.39
CA LYS A 108 11.25 -6.35 6.88
C LYS A 108 12.28 -5.71 5.96
N PHE A 109 13.21 -4.97 6.53
CA PHE A 109 14.36 -4.42 5.83
C PHE A 109 15.58 -4.50 6.74
N SER A 110 16.53 -5.39 6.44
CA SER A 110 17.68 -5.67 7.32
C SER A 110 17.24 -6.00 8.74
N SER A 111 17.73 -5.31 9.75
CA SER A 111 17.33 -5.45 11.16
C SER A 111 16.02 -4.74 11.51
N LEU A 112 15.50 -3.91 10.62
CA LEU A 112 14.28 -3.13 10.85
C LEU A 112 13.03 -3.92 10.49
N ASN A 113 12.08 -3.99 11.42
CA ASN A 113 10.74 -4.52 11.20
C ASN A 113 9.73 -3.40 11.40
N LEU A 114 8.80 -3.24 10.47
CA LEU A 114 7.75 -2.23 10.56
C LEU A 114 6.40 -2.93 10.49
N MET A 115 5.46 -2.51 11.31
CA MET A 115 4.07 -2.96 11.27
C MET A 115 3.15 -1.75 11.15
N SER A 116 2.18 -1.80 10.26
CA SER A 116 1.21 -0.71 10.12
C SER A 116 -0.22 -1.21 10.05
N PHE A 117 -1.15 -0.35 10.49
CA PHE A 117 -2.60 -0.54 10.37
C PHE A 117 -3.19 0.76 9.87
N GLN A 118 -3.92 0.69 8.76
CA GLN A 118 -4.47 1.88 8.10
C GLN A 118 -5.91 1.64 7.68
N ALA A 119 -6.75 2.65 7.79
CA ALA A 119 -8.02 2.72 7.07
C ALA A 119 -7.74 3.08 5.61
N LYS A 120 -8.50 2.51 4.68
CA LYS A 120 -8.25 2.64 3.24
C LYS A 120 -9.53 2.97 2.50
N VAL A 121 -9.45 3.92 1.58
CA VAL A 121 -10.49 4.19 0.58
C VAL A 121 -9.96 3.77 -0.77
N THR A 122 -10.75 3.04 -1.53
CA THR A 122 -10.40 2.55 -2.87
C THR A 122 -11.40 3.06 -3.89
N ALA A 123 -10.89 3.55 -5.00
CA ALA A 123 -11.67 3.86 -6.19
C ALA A 123 -11.17 2.98 -7.34
N GLN A 124 -12.08 2.23 -7.98
CA GLN A 124 -11.76 1.35 -9.10
C GLN A 124 -12.67 1.62 -10.29
N TYR A 125 -12.17 1.38 -11.50
CA TYR A 125 -12.91 1.54 -12.75
C TYR A 125 -12.31 0.63 -13.82
N GLY A 126 -13.06 0.32 -14.84
CA GLY A 126 -12.59 -0.51 -15.95
C GLY A 126 -13.68 -1.41 -16.52
N TRP A 127 -13.26 -2.55 -17.03
CA TRP A 127 -14.13 -3.52 -17.68
C TRP A 127 -14.35 -4.73 -16.78
N GLU A 128 -15.24 -5.59 -17.19
CA GLU A 128 -15.66 -6.78 -16.46
C GLU A 128 -14.48 -7.61 -15.89
N HIS A 129 -13.44 -7.84 -16.70
CA HIS A 129 -12.29 -8.66 -16.31
C HIS A 129 -11.02 -7.87 -16.01
N PHE A 130 -11.03 -6.55 -16.18
CA PHE A 130 -9.86 -5.72 -15.96
C PHE A 130 -10.25 -4.41 -15.31
N LYS A 131 -9.72 -4.17 -14.14
CA LYS A 131 -9.95 -2.93 -13.39
C LYS A 131 -8.65 -2.21 -13.10
N ILE A 132 -8.70 -0.91 -13.18
CA ILE A 132 -7.68 0.00 -12.68
C ILE A 132 -8.19 0.55 -11.37
N TYR A 133 -7.33 0.66 -10.37
CA TYR A 133 -7.74 1.25 -9.10
C TYR A 133 -6.70 2.20 -8.53
N HIS A 134 -7.18 3.11 -7.71
CA HIS A 134 -6.42 4.02 -6.89
C HIS A 134 -6.90 3.86 -5.45
N ALA A 135 -6.01 4.07 -4.49
CA ALA A 135 -6.41 4.06 -3.09
C ALA A 135 -5.64 5.11 -2.30
N ALA A 136 -6.27 5.56 -1.23
CA ALA A 136 -5.61 6.36 -0.21
C ALA A 136 -5.84 5.70 1.14
N SER A 137 -4.82 5.66 1.97
CA SER A 137 -4.94 5.11 3.31
C SER A 137 -4.20 5.97 4.34
N ALA A 138 -4.67 5.91 5.58
CA ALA A 138 -4.06 6.58 6.70
C ALA A 138 -4.24 5.77 7.98
N GLY A 139 -3.26 5.85 8.88
CA GLY A 139 -3.28 5.08 10.11
C GLY A 139 -2.02 5.22 10.94
N ILE A 140 -1.62 4.15 11.58
CA ILE A 140 -0.50 4.12 12.51
C ILE A 140 0.51 3.05 12.13
N MET A 141 1.78 3.36 12.40
CA MET A 141 2.90 2.45 12.22
C MET A 141 3.66 2.26 13.53
N PHE A 142 4.01 1.03 13.80
CA PHE A 142 4.80 0.61 14.95
C PHE A 142 6.20 0.23 14.48
N ILE A 143 7.19 0.80 15.16
CA ILE A 143 8.60 0.43 15.01
C ILE A 143 8.96 -0.34 16.28
N PRO A 144 9.37 -1.63 16.20
CA PRO A 144 9.78 -2.39 17.38
C PRO A 144 10.91 -1.67 18.13
N GLY A 145 10.71 -1.50 19.44
CA GLY A 145 11.61 -0.71 20.28
C GLY A 145 11.32 0.79 20.36
N GLY A 146 10.35 1.27 19.60
CA GLY A 146 9.83 2.65 19.70
C GLY A 146 8.74 2.77 20.76
N ASP A 147 8.73 3.87 21.51
CA ASP A 147 7.78 4.10 22.60
C ASP A 147 6.37 4.50 22.12
N LYS A 148 6.23 4.94 20.88
CA LYS A 148 4.95 5.49 20.37
C LYS A 148 4.70 5.10 18.91
N PRO A 149 3.43 4.87 18.54
CA PRO A 149 3.06 4.72 17.14
C PRO A 149 3.24 6.05 16.39
N ASN A 150 3.62 5.95 15.13
CA ASN A 150 3.72 7.09 14.23
C ASN A 150 2.51 7.14 13.31
N PHE A 151 1.97 8.34 13.10
CA PHE A 151 0.95 8.54 12.08
C PHE A 151 1.56 8.39 10.69
N ILE A 152 0.90 7.65 9.84
CA ILE A 152 1.31 7.42 8.46
C ILE A 152 0.13 7.59 7.50
N PHE A 153 0.46 7.87 6.26
CA PHE A 153 -0.49 7.83 5.15
C PHE A 153 0.17 7.14 3.95
N ASP A 154 -0.66 6.64 3.04
CA ASP A 154 -0.20 6.00 1.82
C ASP A 154 -1.16 6.28 0.66
N VAL A 155 -0.61 6.31 -0.54
CA VAL A 155 -1.38 6.47 -1.77
C VAL A 155 -0.96 5.39 -2.77
N THR A 156 -1.90 4.56 -3.16
CA THR A 156 -1.79 3.70 -4.32
C THR A 156 -2.12 4.53 -5.55
N TYR A 157 -1.11 4.94 -6.27
CA TYR A 157 -1.28 5.80 -7.44
C TYR A 157 -1.65 5.01 -8.70
N LEU A 158 -1.37 3.71 -8.74
CA LEU A 158 -1.78 2.81 -9.81
C LEU A 158 -1.90 1.39 -9.27
N GLY A 159 -3.08 0.82 -9.43
CA GLY A 159 -3.35 -0.58 -9.23
C GLY A 159 -4.02 -1.15 -10.48
N LEU A 160 -3.60 -2.34 -10.86
CA LEU A 160 -4.19 -3.12 -11.96
C LEU A 160 -4.73 -4.41 -11.36
N LYS A 161 -5.97 -4.75 -11.67
CA LYS A 161 -6.67 -5.93 -11.17
C LYS A 161 -7.24 -6.73 -12.33
N LEU A 162 -6.96 -8.03 -12.36
CA LEU A 162 -7.62 -9.00 -13.22
C LEU A 162 -8.72 -9.67 -12.41
N ASP A 163 -9.94 -9.55 -12.87
CA ASP A 163 -11.15 -10.00 -12.18
C ASP A 163 -11.63 -11.33 -12.74
N PHE A 164 -11.80 -12.35 -11.85
CA PHE A 164 -12.24 -13.70 -12.16
C PHE A 164 -13.43 -14.06 -11.26
N GLU A 165 -14.54 -13.32 -11.40
CA GLU A 165 -15.75 -13.49 -10.60
C GLU A 165 -15.49 -13.39 -9.07
N ASP A 166 -15.17 -14.52 -8.42
CA ASP A 166 -15.01 -14.59 -6.95
C ASP A 166 -13.61 -14.21 -6.48
N TRP A 167 -12.61 -14.18 -7.35
CA TRP A 167 -11.25 -13.87 -6.97
C TRP A 167 -10.54 -12.97 -7.99
N ASN A 168 -9.54 -12.27 -7.54
CA ASN A 168 -8.75 -11.37 -8.39
C ASN A 168 -7.27 -11.60 -8.17
N ILE A 169 -6.49 -11.30 -9.20
CA ILE A 169 -5.05 -11.05 -9.08
C ILE A 169 -4.83 -9.57 -9.30
N PHE A 170 -3.95 -8.98 -8.51
CA PHE A 170 -3.64 -7.56 -8.68
C PHE A 170 -2.15 -7.28 -8.52
N ILE A 171 -1.72 -6.18 -9.12
CA ILE A 171 -0.43 -5.55 -8.89
C ILE A 171 -0.67 -4.07 -8.65
N ASP A 172 0.00 -3.50 -7.67
CA ASP A 172 -0.11 -2.07 -7.39
C ASP A 172 1.23 -1.42 -7.06
N ALA A 173 1.24 -0.11 -7.23
CA ALA A 173 2.34 0.75 -6.88
C ALA A 173 1.86 1.83 -5.92
N SER A 174 2.52 1.92 -4.76
CA SER A 174 2.11 2.78 -3.63
C SER A 174 3.28 3.58 -3.07
N ILE A 175 2.98 4.71 -2.44
CA ILE A 175 3.96 5.59 -1.78
C ILE A 175 3.27 6.25 -0.57
N PRO A 176 3.90 6.39 0.57
CA PRO A 176 5.27 5.96 0.94
C PRO A 176 5.36 4.70 1.79
N THR A 177 4.24 4.11 2.28
CA THR A 177 4.27 3.27 3.48
C THR A 177 3.79 1.82 3.34
N THR A 178 3.21 1.41 2.23
CA THR A 178 2.64 0.04 2.09
C THR A 178 3.37 -0.86 1.10
N GLY A 179 4.57 -0.50 0.74
CA GLY A 179 5.37 -1.18 -0.29
C GLY A 179 5.30 -0.47 -1.64
N ILE A 180 6.44 -0.33 -2.31
CA ILE A 180 6.53 0.44 -3.57
C ILE A 180 5.79 -0.29 -4.68
N ILE A 181 6.01 -1.59 -4.82
CA ILE A 181 5.33 -2.45 -5.78
C ILE A 181 4.90 -3.71 -5.04
N LYS A 182 3.64 -4.07 -5.13
CA LYS A 182 3.05 -5.26 -4.53
C LYS A 182 2.26 -6.02 -5.57
N ALA A 183 2.28 -7.33 -5.44
CA ALA A 183 1.39 -8.22 -6.19
C ALA A 183 0.62 -9.10 -5.19
N GLY A 184 -0.62 -9.40 -5.49
CA GLY A 184 -1.45 -10.14 -4.59
C GLY A 184 -2.66 -10.77 -5.24
N ALA A 185 -3.43 -11.42 -4.40
CA ALA A 185 -4.72 -11.97 -4.77
C ALA A 185 -5.78 -11.54 -3.77
N SER A 186 -7.02 -11.48 -4.21
CA SER A 186 -8.17 -11.20 -3.37
C SER A 186 -9.32 -12.15 -3.67
N PHE A 187 -10.19 -12.32 -2.68
CA PHE A 187 -11.40 -13.10 -2.76
C PHE A 187 -12.60 -12.21 -2.42
N LYS A 188 -13.63 -12.28 -3.25
CA LYS A 188 -14.91 -11.55 -3.12
C LYS A 188 -16.01 -12.46 -2.60
N PHE A 189 -16.90 -11.93 -1.76
CA PHE A 189 -18.05 -12.67 -1.19
C PHE A 189 -19.15 -11.73 -0.71
#